data_eb208415b89f8a58718da34a438b6b19
#
_entry.id   eb208415b89f8a58718da34a438b6b19
#
_cell.length_a   1.000
_cell.length_b   1.000
_cell.length_c   1.000
_cell.angle_alpha   90.00
_cell.angle_beta   90.00
_cell.angle_gamma   90.00
#
_symmetry.space_group_name_H-M   'P 1'
#
loop_
_entity.id
_entity.type
_entity.pdbx_description
1 polymer ?
#
loop_
_entity_poly.entity_id
_entity_poly.type
_entity_poly.pdbx_seq_one_letter_code
_entity_poly.pdbx_strand_id
1 'polypeptide(L)'
;MNVIRKIMILCLLAGMLMPVWAKDYQMTMFGIKSDGTTMNTRSIQKAIDFISENGGGRLVFTVGRYLTGSLQLKSNVTLYLEKEAVLLGSTSPYDYPGFSTEKELKVNNDHFDQALIYAEGAENIGITGEGCIDGQGRELALTIDSLHHTGELVDKHYNTYRKRPNTRPKLLFMRNCRKVELRKTDFRSGAAWGLSFSLCTDLTIDSLHVENRAYWNNDGIDISDCKEVRISNCFINSADDGICLKSHNRGAWNDRVSISNCHIISSASAIKFGTESLGGFKNVTIDNIRIKDTFRSAIAIESVDGAEIENVQVSNVHAVN
;
A
#
# COMPACT_ATOMS: atom_id res chain seq x y z
N MET A 1 -23.63 47.31 21.09
CA MET A 1 -22.18 47.07 20.83
C MET A 1 -21.80 45.58 20.83
N ASN A 2 -22.59 44.66 21.41
CA ASN A 2 -22.22 43.22 21.50
C ASN A 2 -22.63 42.32 20.33
N VAL A 3 -23.65 42.68 19.54
CA VAL A 3 -24.15 41.84 18.44
C VAL A 3 -23.27 42.00 17.20
N ILE A 4 -22.88 43.20 16.85
CA ILE A 4 -22.02 43.50 15.69
C ILE A 4 -20.63 42.86 15.87
N ARG A 5 -20.10 42.86 17.10
CA ARG A 5 -18.80 42.22 17.42
C ARG A 5 -18.86 40.70 17.33
N LYS A 6 -19.98 40.06 17.68
CA LYS A 6 -20.21 38.62 17.52
C LYS A 6 -20.37 38.21 16.04
N ILE A 7 -21.03 39.07 15.24
CA ILE A 7 -21.19 38.81 13.79
C ILE A 7 -19.83 38.97 13.08
N MET A 8 -19.02 39.96 13.43
CA MET A 8 -17.67 40.11 12.87
C MET A 8 -16.74 38.94 13.22
N ILE A 9 -16.81 38.40 14.45
CA ILE A 9 -16.02 37.23 14.85
C ILE A 9 -16.51 35.99 14.13
N LEU A 10 -17.81 35.81 13.90
CA LEU A 10 -18.36 34.69 13.15
C LEU A 10 -17.97 34.75 11.65
N CYS A 11 -17.95 35.95 11.05
CA CYS A 11 -17.48 36.14 9.69
C CYS A 11 -15.96 35.93 9.52
N LEU A 12 -15.15 36.27 10.53
CA LEU A 12 -13.71 35.98 10.55
C LEU A 12 -13.40 34.48 10.70
N LEU A 13 -14.23 33.73 11.44
CA LEU A 13 -14.12 32.28 11.56
C LEU A 13 -14.65 31.53 10.33
N ALA A 14 -15.68 32.06 9.65
CA ALA A 14 -16.21 31.50 8.40
C ALA A 14 -15.26 31.76 7.19
N GLY A 15 -14.45 32.81 7.23
CA GLY A 15 -13.46 33.14 6.20
C GLY A 15 -12.24 32.20 6.17
N MET A 16 -12.07 31.33 7.18
CA MET A 16 -10.94 30.38 7.25
C MET A 16 -11.26 28.98 6.72
N LEU A 17 -12.47 28.74 6.21
CA LEU A 17 -12.86 27.49 5.53
C LEU A 17 -12.87 27.66 4.01
N MET A 18 -11.91 28.35 3.44
CA MET A 18 -11.66 28.18 2.00
C MET A 18 -11.20 26.73 1.79
N PRO A 19 -11.80 25.98 0.84
CA PRO A 19 -11.23 24.70 0.46
C PRO A 19 -9.81 25.01 -0.02
N VAL A 20 -8.82 24.56 0.73
CA VAL A 20 -7.43 24.58 0.27
C VAL A 20 -7.40 23.59 -0.87
N TRP A 21 -7.54 24.06 -2.09
CA TRP A 21 -7.31 23.24 -3.27
C TRP A 21 -5.87 22.74 -3.17
N ALA A 22 -5.72 21.44 -3.16
CA ALA A 22 -4.37 20.85 -3.12
C ALA A 22 -3.57 21.43 -4.30
N LYS A 23 -2.44 22.05 -4.00
CA LYS A 23 -1.57 22.66 -5.00
C LYS A 23 -0.99 21.57 -5.89
N ASP A 24 -1.09 21.73 -7.19
CA ASP A 24 -0.53 20.80 -8.16
C ASP A 24 0.89 21.22 -8.56
N TYR A 25 1.79 20.25 -8.50
CA TYR A 25 3.17 20.37 -8.92
C TYR A 25 3.41 19.41 -10.08
N GLN A 26 3.66 19.93 -11.25
CA GLN A 26 3.93 19.10 -12.43
C GLN A 26 5.32 18.45 -12.32
N MET A 27 5.43 17.18 -12.66
CA MET A 27 6.68 16.41 -12.61
C MET A 27 7.82 17.08 -13.41
N THR A 28 7.48 17.83 -14.46
CA THR A 28 8.44 18.56 -15.30
C THR A 28 9.19 19.67 -14.54
N MET A 29 8.59 20.23 -13.49
CA MET A 29 9.22 21.25 -12.64
C MET A 29 10.48 20.72 -11.92
N PHE A 30 10.59 19.41 -11.76
CA PHE A 30 11.69 18.75 -11.06
C PHE A 30 12.62 17.98 -11.99
N GLY A 31 12.47 18.16 -13.31
CA GLY A 31 13.27 17.49 -14.31
C GLY A 31 13.04 15.97 -14.43
N ILE A 32 11.90 15.49 -13.95
CA ILE A 32 11.51 14.08 -14.03
C ILE A 32 11.22 13.73 -15.49
N LYS A 33 11.77 12.62 -15.98
CA LYS A 33 11.65 12.17 -17.35
C LYS A 33 10.62 11.05 -17.48
N SER A 34 9.81 11.12 -18.53
CA SER A 34 8.72 10.17 -18.83
C SER A 34 9.08 9.14 -19.90
N ASP A 35 10.37 8.85 -20.11
CA ASP A 35 10.88 8.02 -21.21
C ASP A 35 10.95 6.51 -20.89
N GLY A 36 10.67 6.11 -19.64
CA GLY A 36 10.71 4.71 -19.17
C GLY A 36 12.12 4.14 -18.97
N THR A 37 13.18 4.92 -19.20
CA THR A 37 14.57 4.46 -19.15
C THR A 37 15.45 5.29 -18.23
N THR A 38 15.17 6.58 -18.09
CA THR A 38 15.88 7.46 -17.15
C THR A 38 15.47 7.16 -15.72
N MET A 39 16.44 6.85 -14.85
CA MET A 39 16.21 6.67 -13.42
C MET A 39 15.85 8.00 -12.75
N ASN A 40 14.63 8.12 -12.26
CA ASN A 40 14.08 9.33 -11.69
C ASN A 40 14.04 9.37 -10.15
N THR A 41 14.52 8.34 -9.46
CA THR A 41 14.36 8.20 -8.00
C THR A 41 14.71 9.48 -7.24
N ARG A 42 15.87 10.07 -7.53
CA ARG A 42 16.33 11.29 -6.86
C ARG A 42 15.46 12.52 -7.19
N SER A 43 15.04 12.65 -8.44
CA SER A 43 14.21 13.78 -8.87
C SER A 43 12.80 13.69 -8.29
N ILE A 44 12.21 12.50 -8.27
CA ILE A 44 10.90 12.26 -7.66
C ILE A 44 10.98 12.47 -6.15
N GLN A 45 12.00 11.92 -5.47
CA GLN A 45 12.16 12.11 -4.03
C GLN A 45 12.32 13.59 -3.68
N LYS A 46 13.15 14.32 -4.42
CA LYS A 46 13.30 15.78 -4.24
C LYS A 46 11.97 16.53 -4.42
N ALA A 47 11.12 16.10 -5.36
CA ALA A 47 9.80 16.69 -5.55
C ALA A 47 8.90 16.41 -4.34
N ILE A 48 8.87 15.18 -3.85
CA ILE A 48 8.10 14.78 -2.64
C ILE A 48 8.55 15.61 -1.43
N ASP A 49 9.85 15.70 -1.19
CA ASP A 49 10.41 16.45 -0.06
C ASP A 49 10.04 17.93 -0.17
N PHE A 50 10.24 18.54 -1.33
CA PHE A 50 9.89 19.94 -1.60
C PHE A 50 8.40 20.22 -1.35
N ILE A 51 7.49 19.36 -1.86
CA ILE A 51 6.05 19.55 -1.70
C ILE A 51 5.66 19.46 -0.23
N SER A 52 6.19 18.46 0.50
CA SER A 52 5.93 18.30 1.92
C SER A 52 6.38 19.53 2.74
N GLU A 53 7.57 20.05 2.46
CA GLU A 53 8.16 21.22 3.14
C GLU A 53 7.44 22.54 2.79
N ASN A 54 6.75 22.61 1.67
CA ASN A 54 6.06 23.82 1.19
C ASN A 54 4.53 23.78 1.36
N GLY A 55 4.05 23.05 2.38
CA GLY A 55 2.65 23.06 2.80
C GLY A 55 1.81 21.96 2.14
N GLY A 56 2.43 21.05 1.41
CA GLY A 56 1.76 19.91 0.79
C GLY A 56 1.22 20.19 -0.61
N GLY A 57 0.63 19.15 -1.22
CA GLY A 57 0.06 19.22 -2.55
C GLY A 57 0.13 17.89 -3.29
N ARG A 58 -0.18 17.94 -4.59
CA ARG A 58 -0.10 16.77 -5.46
C ARG A 58 1.10 16.87 -6.39
N LEU A 59 1.92 15.81 -6.44
CA LEU A 59 2.89 15.64 -7.52
C LEU A 59 2.18 14.94 -8.68
N VAL A 60 2.02 15.66 -9.78
CA VAL A 60 1.22 15.22 -10.94
C VAL A 60 2.12 14.57 -11.99
N PHE A 61 1.85 13.30 -12.26
CA PHE A 61 2.46 12.53 -13.34
C PHE A 61 1.49 12.50 -14.53
N THR A 62 1.90 13.07 -15.65
CA THR A 62 1.15 13.01 -16.90
C THR A 62 1.45 11.73 -17.67
N VAL A 63 0.86 11.57 -18.85
CA VAL A 63 1.12 10.41 -19.74
C VAL A 63 2.61 10.15 -19.91
N GLY A 64 3.04 8.90 -19.71
CA GLY A 64 4.43 8.48 -19.85
C GLY A 64 4.85 7.42 -18.83
N ARG A 65 6.10 6.99 -18.91
CA ARG A 65 6.67 5.95 -18.05
C ARG A 65 7.82 6.53 -17.21
N TYR A 66 7.74 6.40 -15.92
CA TYR A 66 8.64 7.04 -14.95
C TYR A 66 9.39 5.98 -14.15
N LEU A 67 10.58 5.58 -14.65
CA LEU A 67 11.42 4.57 -13.99
C LEU A 67 11.96 5.11 -12.66
N THR A 68 11.81 4.32 -11.60
CA THR A 68 12.27 4.68 -10.25
C THR A 68 12.62 3.45 -9.41
N GLY A 69 13.54 3.62 -8.46
CA GLY A 69 13.68 2.74 -7.30
C GLY A 69 12.76 3.18 -6.16
N SER A 70 13.13 2.85 -4.92
CA SER A 70 12.35 3.18 -3.73
C SER A 70 12.11 4.68 -3.55
N LEU A 71 10.87 5.04 -3.23
CA LEU A 71 10.43 6.39 -2.91
C LEU A 71 9.87 6.44 -1.49
N GLN A 72 10.24 7.44 -0.72
CA GLN A 72 9.65 7.71 0.58
C GLN A 72 8.58 8.82 0.47
N LEU A 73 7.33 8.45 0.67
CA LEU A 73 6.24 9.42 0.69
C LEU A 73 6.22 10.18 2.02
N LYS A 74 6.02 11.48 1.97
CA LYS A 74 6.06 12.41 3.11
C LYS A 74 4.68 12.99 3.39
N SER A 75 4.50 13.50 4.61
CA SER A 75 3.23 14.11 5.03
C SER A 75 2.75 15.20 4.08
N ASN A 76 1.44 15.25 3.88
CA ASN A 76 0.73 16.20 3.03
C ASN A 76 1.06 16.08 1.53
N VAL A 77 1.58 14.94 1.07
CA VAL A 77 1.89 14.71 -0.35
C VAL A 77 0.98 13.63 -0.92
N THR A 78 0.40 13.92 -2.07
CA THR A 78 -0.33 12.96 -2.90
C THR A 78 0.41 12.76 -4.22
N LEU A 79 0.70 11.52 -4.58
CA LEU A 79 1.10 11.18 -5.94
C LEU A 79 -0.19 11.08 -6.78
N TYR A 80 -0.32 11.94 -7.77
CA TYR A 80 -1.45 11.92 -8.68
C TYR A 80 -1.00 11.43 -10.06
N LEU A 81 -1.49 10.26 -10.46
CA LEU A 81 -1.16 9.66 -11.74
C LEU A 81 -2.33 9.85 -12.70
N GLU A 82 -2.13 10.66 -13.74
CA GLU A 82 -3.12 10.78 -14.81
C GLU A 82 -3.27 9.44 -15.54
N LYS A 83 -4.35 9.31 -16.29
CA LYS A 83 -4.57 8.14 -17.14
C LYS A 83 -3.36 7.93 -18.06
N GLU A 84 -2.90 6.68 -18.18
CA GLU A 84 -1.70 6.28 -18.95
C GLU A 84 -0.35 6.77 -18.38
N ALA A 85 -0.33 7.43 -17.22
CA ALA A 85 0.91 7.62 -16.46
C ALA A 85 1.29 6.31 -15.77
N VAL A 86 2.54 5.87 -15.91
CA VAL A 86 3.05 4.66 -15.27
C VAL A 86 4.28 4.98 -14.44
N LEU A 87 4.16 4.83 -13.12
CA LEU A 87 5.31 4.79 -12.23
C LEU A 87 5.89 3.38 -12.27
N LEU A 88 7.11 3.24 -12.79
CA LEU A 88 7.72 1.98 -13.15
C LEU A 88 8.86 1.63 -12.19
N GLY A 89 8.75 0.51 -11.46
CA GLY A 89 9.78 0.05 -10.55
C GLY A 89 11.04 -0.43 -11.28
N SER A 90 12.21 -0.21 -10.68
CA SER A 90 13.47 -0.76 -11.19
C SER A 90 13.50 -2.28 -11.10
N THR A 91 14.17 -2.92 -12.02
CA THR A 91 14.44 -4.37 -11.99
C THR A 91 15.75 -4.71 -11.30
N SER A 92 16.46 -3.72 -10.76
CA SER A 92 17.67 -3.90 -9.97
C SER A 92 17.35 -3.90 -8.46
N PRO A 93 17.72 -4.95 -7.70
CA PRO A 93 17.50 -4.99 -6.25
C PRO A 93 18.28 -3.90 -5.50
N TYR A 94 19.33 -3.36 -6.06
CA TYR A 94 20.15 -2.31 -5.46
C TYR A 94 19.46 -0.94 -5.41
N ASP A 95 18.35 -0.79 -6.14
CA ASP A 95 17.54 0.43 -6.13
C ASP A 95 16.47 0.42 -5.02
N TYR A 96 16.47 -0.61 -4.15
CA TYR A 96 15.51 -0.79 -3.07
C TYR A 96 16.24 -0.93 -1.71
N PRO A 97 16.79 0.16 -1.16
CA PRO A 97 17.33 0.15 0.19
C PRO A 97 16.21 -0.10 1.21
N GLY A 98 16.52 -0.76 2.33
CA GLY A 98 15.61 -0.83 3.46
C GLY A 98 15.42 0.54 4.10
N PHE A 99 14.24 0.82 4.60
CA PHE A 99 13.88 2.10 5.21
C PHE A 99 13.86 2.08 6.73
N SER A 100 13.69 0.91 7.34
CA SER A 100 13.56 0.78 8.78
C SER A 100 14.92 0.74 9.47
N THR A 101 15.09 1.62 10.45
CA THR A 101 16.18 1.57 11.42
C THR A 101 15.84 0.72 12.66
N GLU A 102 14.58 0.32 12.82
CA GLU A 102 14.11 -0.40 14.00
C GLU A 102 14.37 -1.90 13.90
N LYS A 103 15.05 -2.42 14.91
CA LYS A 103 15.28 -3.85 15.10
C LYS A 103 14.01 -4.63 15.48
N GLU A 104 12.89 -3.95 15.68
CA GLU A 104 11.65 -4.50 16.25
C GLU A 104 10.67 -5.12 15.24
N LEU A 105 10.93 -5.05 13.96
CA LEU A 105 10.19 -5.85 12.98
C LEU A 105 10.49 -7.34 13.06
N LYS A 106 10.91 -7.80 14.24
CA LYS A 106 11.35 -9.18 14.49
C LYS A 106 10.23 -10.12 14.88
N VAL A 107 9.12 -10.06 14.21
CA VAL A 107 8.14 -11.15 14.32
C VAL A 107 8.29 -12.04 13.09
N ASN A 108 8.73 -13.27 13.32
CA ASN A 108 8.78 -14.38 12.36
C ASN A 108 9.69 -14.29 11.13
N ASN A 109 10.85 -13.65 11.17
CA ASN A 109 11.82 -13.60 10.07
C ASN A 109 11.31 -12.96 8.75
N ASP A 110 10.17 -12.32 8.73
CA ASP A 110 9.59 -11.70 7.54
C ASP A 110 9.88 -10.18 7.49
N HIS A 111 11.12 -9.83 7.87
CA HIS A 111 11.61 -8.45 7.90
C HIS A 111 11.99 -8.00 6.52
N PHE A 112 11.02 -7.63 5.75
CA PHE A 112 11.33 -6.88 4.56
C PHE A 112 10.64 -5.52 4.65
N ASP A 113 11.45 -4.55 4.96
CA ASP A 113 11.10 -3.13 4.98
C ASP A 113 11.36 -2.46 3.62
N GLN A 114 11.76 -3.24 2.63
CA GLN A 114 11.96 -2.78 1.27
C GLN A 114 10.61 -2.61 0.57
N ALA A 115 10.43 -1.50 -0.12
CA ALA A 115 9.26 -1.25 -0.93
C ALA A 115 9.58 -0.29 -2.08
N LEU A 116 8.79 -0.34 -3.16
CA LEU A 116 8.86 0.67 -4.21
C LEU A 116 8.36 2.02 -3.69
N ILE A 117 7.24 2.01 -2.97
CA ILE A 117 6.73 3.20 -2.27
C ILE A 117 6.63 2.90 -0.78
N TYR A 118 7.27 3.70 0.03
CA TYR A 118 7.32 3.58 1.48
C TYR A 118 6.85 4.86 2.17
N ALA A 119 6.15 4.72 3.29
CA ALA A 119 5.85 5.83 4.19
C ALA A 119 5.90 5.36 5.65
N GLU A 120 6.45 6.18 6.54
CA GLU A 120 6.45 5.93 7.97
C GLU A 120 6.12 7.19 8.75
N GLY A 121 5.17 7.08 9.68
CA GLY A 121 4.75 8.19 10.54
C GLY A 121 4.17 9.39 9.78
N ALA A 122 3.81 9.22 8.52
CA ALA A 122 3.30 10.29 7.67
C ALA A 122 1.79 10.48 7.84
N GLU A 123 1.35 11.71 7.67
CA GLU A 123 -0.06 12.09 7.77
C GLU A 123 -0.54 12.76 6.50
N ASN A 124 -1.83 12.53 6.14
CA ASN A 124 -2.48 13.15 5.00
C ASN A 124 -1.71 12.88 3.70
N ILE A 125 -1.55 11.61 3.38
CA ILE A 125 -0.83 11.13 2.20
C ILE A 125 -1.75 10.36 1.27
N GLY A 126 -1.44 10.36 -0.01
CA GLY A 126 -2.27 9.65 -0.97
C GLY A 126 -1.56 9.22 -2.25
N ILE A 127 -2.21 8.27 -2.93
CA ILE A 127 -1.90 7.89 -4.31
C ILE A 127 -3.25 7.81 -5.03
N THR A 128 -3.46 8.66 -6.01
CA THR A 128 -4.75 8.83 -6.65
C THR A 128 -4.62 9.03 -8.15
N GLY A 129 -5.73 8.92 -8.87
CA GLY A 129 -5.77 9.08 -10.33
C GLY A 129 -5.89 7.75 -11.05
N GLU A 130 -6.03 7.79 -12.36
CA GLU A 130 -6.34 6.63 -13.22
C GLU A 130 -5.08 6.05 -13.90
N GLY A 131 -3.89 6.37 -13.38
CA GLY A 131 -2.63 5.82 -13.84
C GLY A 131 -2.27 4.51 -13.14
N CYS A 132 -1.03 4.09 -13.31
CA CYS A 132 -0.56 2.79 -12.87
C CYS A 132 0.75 2.87 -12.08
N ILE A 133 0.90 2.01 -11.09
CA ILE A 133 2.16 1.68 -10.43
C ILE A 133 2.49 0.24 -10.77
N ASP A 134 3.57 0.04 -11.52
CA ASP A 134 4.04 -1.25 -12.00
C ASP A 134 5.40 -1.58 -11.39
N GLY A 135 5.44 -2.59 -10.54
CA GLY A 135 6.65 -2.98 -9.82
C GLY A 135 7.67 -3.75 -10.65
N GLN A 136 7.33 -4.18 -11.87
CA GLN A 136 8.16 -5.09 -12.68
C GLN A 136 8.64 -6.31 -11.88
N GLY A 137 7.78 -6.82 -10.98
CA GLY A 137 8.15 -7.74 -9.91
C GLY A 137 8.67 -9.08 -10.39
N ARG A 138 8.22 -9.57 -11.53
CA ARG A 138 8.73 -10.81 -12.12
C ARG A 138 10.19 -10.67 -12.52
N GLU A 139 10.49 -9.62 -13.26
CA GLU A 139 11.84 -9.32 -13.75
C GLU A 139 12.79 -9.06 -12.58
N LEU A 140 12.35 -8.28 -11.59
CA LEU A 140 13.11 -8.02 -10.38
C LEU A 140 13.37 -9.30 -9.57
N ALA A 141 12.36 -10.14 -9.36
CA ALA A 141 12.51 -11.38 -8.62
C ALA A 141 13.46 -12.36 -9.32
N LEU A 142 13.39 -12.47 -10.65
CA LEU A 142 14.30 -13.29 -11.43
C LEU A 142 15.73 -12.76 -11.43
N THR A 143 15.90 -11.43 -11.40
CA THR A 143 17.23 -10.79 -11.23
C THR A 143 17.83 -11.16 -9.88
N ILE A 144 17.06 -11.08 -8.78
CA ILE A 144 17.50 -11.47 -7.44
C ILE A 144 17.89 -12.96 -7.41
N ASP A 145 17.07 -13.84 -7.98
CA ASP A 145 17.38 -15.26 -8.08
C ASP A 145 18.69 -15.51 -8.85
N SER A 146 18.90 -14.82 -9.96
CA SER A 146 20.11 -14.92 -10.76
C SER A 146 21.36 -14.48 -9.99
N LEU A 147 21.30 -13.34 -9.30
CA LEU A 147 22.40 -12.83 -8.48
C LEU A 147 22.78 -13.83 -7.37
N HIS A 148 21.80 -14.44 -6.71
CA HIS A 148 22.10 -15.49 -5.73
C HIS A 148 22.78 -16.72 -6.32
N HIS A 149 22.39 -17.12 -7.53
CA HIS A 149 23.01 -18.26 -8.22
C HIS A 149 24.42 -17.96 -8.71
N THR A 150 24.72 -16.71 -9.01
CA THR A 150 26.07 -16.27 -9.39
C THR A 150 26.93 -15.90 -8.18
N GLY A 151 26.35 -15.81 -6.98
CA GLY A 151 27.06 -15.44 -5.75
C GLY A 151 27.29 -13.92 -5.60
N GLU A 152 26.65 -13.09 -6.42
CA GLU A 152 26.81 -11.63 -6.36
C GLU A 152 26.02 -10.98 -5.22
N LEU A 153 24.81 -11.51 -4.92
CA LEU A 153 23.96 -11.07 -3.81
C LEU A 153 23.83 -12.22 -2.81
N VAL A 154 24.42 -12.06 -1.64
CA VAL A 154 24.38 -13.08 -0.59
C VAL A 154 23.40 -12.65 0.50
N ASP A 155 22.25 -13.31 0.55
CA ASP A 155 21.33 -13.25 1.68
C ASP A 155 21.33 -14.60 2.39
N LYS A 156 21.74 -14.63 3.65
CA LYS A 156 21.78 -15.85 4.49
C LYS A 156 20.44 -16.55 4.66
N HIS A 157 19.34 -15.86 4.38
CA HIS A 157 17.97 -16.39 4.45
C HIS A 157 17.43 -16.86 3.11
N TYR A 158 18.21 -16.69 2.03
CA TYR A 158 17.77 -17.12 0.70
C TYR A 158 17.61 -18.64 0.65
N ASN A 159 16.50 -19.09 0.12
CA ASN A 159 16.18 -20.49 -0.02
C ASN A 159 15.63 -20.78 -1.41
N THR A 160 16.37 -21.57 -2.19
CA THR A 160 16.00 -21.92 -3.57
C THR A 160 14.73 -22.78 -3.66
N TYR A 161 14.43 -23.56 -2.63
CA TYR A 161 13.25 -24.45 -2.62
C TYR A 161 11.99 -23.73 -2.13
N ARG A 162 12.15 -22.78 -1.22
CA ARG A 162 11.04 -21.97 -0.71
C ARG A 162 11.44 -20.49 -0.73
N LYS A 163 11.11 -19.84 -1.83
CA LYS A 163 11.37 -18.41 -2.00
C LYS A 163 10.65 -17.63 -0.90
N ARG A 164 11.39 -16.86 -0.13
CA ARG A 164 10.83 -16.00 0.92
C ARG A 164 10.66 -14.56 0.41
N PRO A 165 9.70 -13.82 0.92
CA PRO A 165 9.48 -12.44 0.47
C PRO A 165 10.57 -11.47 0.91
N ASN A 166 11.32 -11.75 1.97
CA ASN A 166 12.26 -10.83 2.63
C ASN A 166 13.47 -10.39 1.79
N THR A 167 13.65 -10.96 0.62
CA THR A 167 14.68 -10.53 -0.35
C THR A 167 14.12 -9.73 -1.50
N ARG A 168 12.82 -9.46 -1.50
CA ARG A 168 12.10 -8.81 -2.60
C ARG A 168 11.26 -7.65 -2.06
N PRO A 169 11.29 -6.46 -2.67
CA PRO A 169 10.50 -5.32 -2.19
C PRO A 169 8.99 -5.55 -2.36
N LYS A 170 8.22 -5.04 -1.41
CA LYS A 170 6.79 -4.83 -1.55
C LYS A 170 6.52 -3.77 -2.62
N LEU A 171 5.33 -3.77 -3.20
CA LEU A 171 4.94 -2.69 -4.10
C LEU A 171 4.70 -1.38 -3.32
N LEU A 172 4.01 -1.49 -2.19
CA LEU A 172 3.76 -0.37 -1.28
C LEU A 172 3.83 -0.85 0.17
N PHE A 173 4.47 -0.05 1.04
CA PHE A 173 4.47 -0.26 2.48
C PHE A 173 4.28 1.04 3.24
N MET A 174 3.23 1.12 4.06
CA MET A 174 2.96 2.25 4.94
C MET A 174 2.87 1.80 6.39
N ARG A 175 3.63 2.47 7.28
CA ARG A 175 3.68 2.15 8.70
C ARG A 175 3.43 3.39 9.55
N ASN A 176 2.63 3.23 10.63
CA ASN A 176 2.30 4.34 11.55
C ASN A 176 1.75 5.59 10.85
N CYS A 177 1.09 5.43 9.69
CA CYS A 177 0.57 6.55 8.92
C CYS A 177 -0.89 6.86 9.32
N ARG A 178 -1.32 8.09 9.10
CA ARG A 178 -2.67 8.55 9.40
C ARG A 178 -3.26 9.33 8.24
N LYS A 179 -4.57 9.17 7.99
CA LYS A 179 -5.29 9.78 6.86
C LYS A 179 -4.61 9.42 5.53
N VAL A 180 -4.69 8.16 5.20
CA VAL A 180 -4.12 7.60 3.97
C VAL A 180 -5.24 7.38 2.96
N GLU A 181 -5.08 7.89 1.75
CA GLU A 181 -6.04 7.72 0.67
C GLU A 181 -5.40 7.07 -0.57
N LEU A 182 -5.89 5.88 -0.95
CA LEU A 182 -5.59 5.28 -2.24
C LEU A 182 -6.87 5.21 -3.06
N ARG A 183 -6.87 5.78 -4.28
CA ARG A 183 -8.10 5.88 -5.06
C ARG A 183 -7.87 5.79 -6.57
N LYS A 184 -8.62 4.90 -7.23
CA LYS A 184 -8.71 4.74 -8.69
C LYS A 184 -7.44 4.29 -9.42
N THR A 185 -6.33 4.12 -8.73
CA THR A 185 -5.03 3.78 -9.32
C THR A 185 -4.91 2.27 -9.52
N ASP A 186 -4.27 1.86 -10.62
CA ASP A 186 -3.85 0.50 -10.87
C ASP A 186 -2.54 0.20 -10.14
N PHE A 187 -2.49 -0.92 -9.43
CA PHE A 187 -1.28 -1.45 -8.81
C PHE A 187 -1.01 -2.84 -9.33
N ARG A 188 0.15 -3.07 -9.92
CA ARG A 188 0.45 -4.36 -10.52
C ARG A 188 1.91 -4.80 -10.38
N SER A 189 2.11 -6.10 -10.52
CA SER A 189 3.42 -6.72 -10.66
C SER A 189 4.38 -6.39 -9.52
N GLY A 190 3.97 -6.51 -8.26
CA GLY A 190 4.89 -6.45 -7.12
C GLY A 190 5.86 -7.63 -7.13
N ALA A 191 7.07 -7.46 -6.60
CA ALA A 191 8.02 -8.56 -6.45
C ALA A 191 7.68 -9.46 -5.25
N ALA A 192 6.93 -8.94 -4.28
CA ALA A 192 6.39 -9.65 -3.11
C ALA A 192 4.96 -9.14 -2.83
N TRP A 193 4.58 -8.94 -1.56
CA TRP A 193 3.29 -8.39 -1.15
C TRP A 193 2.96 -7.09 -1.91
N GLY A 194 1.71 -6.93 -2.28
CA GLY A 194 1.22 -5.76 -3.00
C GLY A 194 1.17 -4.52 -2.11
N LEU A 195 0.01 -4.26 -1.53
CA LEU A 195 -0.22 -3.08 -0.71
C LEU A 195 -0.24 -3.47 0.76
N SER A 196 0.76 -3.07 1.54
CA SER A 196 0.89 -3.42 2.94
C SER A 196 0.79 -2.21 3.85
N PHE A 197 -0.04 -2.32 4.89
CA PHE A 197 -0.26 -1.28 5.88
C PHE A 197 -0.06 -1.86 7.28
N SER A 198 0.71 -1.18 8.11
CA SER A 198 0.97 -1.59 9.49
C SER A 198 0.76 -0.42 10.44
N LEU A 199 -0.04 -0.63 11.50
CA LEU A 199 -0.31 0.38 12.54
C LEU A 199 -0.87 1.71 11.99
N CYS A 200 -1.52 1.68 10.82
CA CYS A 200 -2.11 2.86 10.21
C CYS A 200 -3.51 3.15 10.76
N THR A 201 -3.93 4.41 10.68
CA THR A 201 -5.26 4.84 11.13
C THR A 201 -5.90 5.77 10.10
N ASP A 202 -7.23 5.64 9.92
CA ASP A 202 -8.01 6.38 8.92
C ASP A 202 -7.48 6.13 7.50
N LEU A 203 -7.64 4.87 7.09
CA LEU A 203 -7.17 4.36 5.80
C LEU A 203 -8.36 4.17 4.86
N THR A 204 -8.35 4.84 3.72
CA THR A 204 -9.34 4.71 2.65
C THR A 204 -8.69 4.13 1.40
N ILE A 205 -9.16 2.97 1.00
CA ILE A 205 -8.75 2.26 -0.22
C ILE A 205 -10.02 2.08 -1.06
N ASP A 206 -10.13 2.79 -2.17
CA ASP A 206 -11.35 2.80 -2.96
C ASP A 206 -11.09 2.75 -4.46
N SER A 207 -11.89 1.94 -5.14
CA SER A 207 -11.88 1.84 -6.61
C SER A 207 -10.50 1.49 -7.20
N LEU A 208 -9.70 0.67 -6.48
CA LEU A 208 -8.41 0.20 -6.98
C LEU A 208 -8.57 -1.01 -7.90
N HIS A 209 -7.65 -1.13 -8.84
CA HIS A 209 -7.37 -2.34 -9.57
C HIS A 209 -6.00 -2.88 -9.13
N VAL A 210 -5.99 -4.04 -8.46
CA VAL A 210 -4.77 -4.67 -7.94
C VAL A 210 -4.53 -5.98 -8.66
N GLU A 211 -3.50 -6.03 -9.50
CA GLU A 211 -3.08 -7.22 -10.25
C GLU A 211 -1.69 -7.67 -9.78
N ASN A 212 -1.63 -8.45 -8.70
CA ASN A 212 -0.37 -8.85 -8.07
C ASN A 212 -0.12 -10.35 -8.21
N ARG A 213 0.32 -10.77 -9.40
CA ARG A 213 0.56 -12.19 -9.77
C ARG A 213 1.94 -12.44 -10.39
N ALA A 214 2.90 -11.57 -10.11
CA ALA A 214 4.20 -11.61 -10.78
C ALA A 214 5.08 -12.78 -10.31
N TYR A 215 5.00 -13.12 -9.01
CA TYR A 215 5.88 -14.12 -8.39
C TYR A 215 5.23 -14.74 -7.13
N TRP A 216 6.02 -15.35 -6.25
CA TRP A 216 5.57 -15.93 -4.97
C TRP A 216 5.27 -14.84 -3.93
N ASN A 217 4.33 -15.11 -3.01
CA ASN A 217 3.90 -14.21 -1.94
C ASN A 217 3.42 -12.86 -2.50
N ASN A 218 2.71 -12.91 -3.60
CA ASN A 218 2.06 -11.75 -4.17
C ASN A 218 0.63 -11.61 -3.61
N ASP A 219 0.55 -11.26 -2.32
CA ASP A 219 -0.70 -10.86 -1.67
C ASP A 219 -1.24 -9.58 -2.33
N GLY A 220 -2.54 -9.37 -2.28
CA GLY A 220 -3.15 -8.16 -2.84
C GLY A 220 -3.02 -6.98 -1.88
N ILE A 221 -3.77 -7.02 -0.77
CA ILE A 221 -3.83 -5.97 0.25
C ILE A 221 -3.68 -6.60 1.63
N ASP A 222 -2.64 -6.19 2.36
CA ASP A 222 -2.36 -6.62 3.73
C ASP A 222 -2.61 -5.48 4.73
N ILE A 223 -3.46 -5.72 5.71
CA ILE A 223 -3.81 -4.79 6.77
C ILE A 223 -3.36 -5.37 8.10
N SER A 224 -2.37 -4.75 8.75
CA SER A 224 -1.79 -5.25 10.01
C SER A 224 -1.98 -4.24 11.12
N ASP A 225 -2.73 -4.61 12.16
CA ASP A 225 -2.93 -3.79 13.37
C ASP A 225 -3.43 -2.35 13.07
N CYS A 226 -4.23 -2.17 12.01
CA CYS A 226 -4.74 -0.88 11.57
C CYS A 226 -6.13 -0.58 12.14
N LYS A 227 -6.49 0.71 12.18
CA LYS A 227 -7.78 1.17 12.71
C LYS A 227 -8.49 2.09 11.72
N GLU A 228 -9.82 2.08 11.72
CA GLU A 228 -10.65 2.91 10.83
C GLU A 228 -10.29 2.67 9.36
N VAL A 229 -10.40 1.43 8.91
CA VAL A 229 -10.03 1.02 7.54
C VAL A 229 -11.28 0.84 6.69
N ARG A 230 -11.30 1.44 5.52
CA ARG A 230 -12.33 1.24 4.50
C ARG A 230 -11.69 0.76 3.20
N ILE A 231 -12.08 -0.43 2.76
CA ILE A 231 -11.71 -1.01 1.46
C ILE A 231 -12.99 -1.19 0.66
N SER A 232 -13.12 -0.51 -0.46
CA SER A 232 -14.37 -0.53 -1.23
C SER A 232 -14.16 -0.48 -2.74
N ASN A 233 -15.09 -1.09 -3.48
CA ASN A 233 -15.17 -1.00 -4.94
C ASN A 233 -13.89 -1.47 -5.67
N CYS A 234 -13.10 -2.36 -5.05
CA CYS A 234 -11.82 -2.80 -5.59
C CYS A 234 -11.96 -4.10 -6.41
N PHE A 235 -11.15 -4.19 -7.45
CA PHE A 235 -10.84 -5.45 -8.13
C PHE A 235 -9.45 -5.92 -7.68
N ILE A 236 -9.35 -7.16 -7.20
CA ILE A 236 -8.09 -7.71 -6.69
C ILE A 236 -7.87 -9.08 -7.32
N ASN A 237 -6.70 -9.25 -7.94
CA ASN A 237 -6.25 -10.53 -8.48
C ASN A 237 -4.81 -10.79 -7.99
N SER A 238 -4.65 -11.78 -7.11
CA SER A 238 -3.40 -12.05 -6.39
C SER A 238 -2.93 -13.49 -6.60
N ALA A 239 -1.60 -13.69 -6.55
CA ALA A 239 -1.01 -15.02 -6.59
C ALA A 239 -0.90 -15.66 -5.18
N ASP A 240 -1.15 -14.91 -4.13
CA ASP A 240 -1.32 -15.37 -2.76
C ASP A 240 -2.64 -14.79 -2.21
N ASP A 241 -2.77 -14.47 -0.91
CA ASP A 241 -4.02 -13.99 -0.32
C ASP A 241 -4.52 -12.68 -0.98
N GLY A 242 -5.83 -12.50 -1.13
CA GLY A 242 -6.42 -11.33 -1.78
C GLY A 242 -6.44 -10.11 -0.88
N ILE A 243 -7.28 -10.10 0.17
CA ILE A 243 -7.25 -9.13 1.26
C ILE A 243 -6.94 -9.90 2.53
N CYS A 244 -5.85 -9.53 3.21
CA CYS A 244 -5.39 -10.22 4.39
C CYS A 244 -5.32 -9.29 5.59
N LEU A 245 -6.02 -9.63 6.68
CA LEU A 245 -5.91 -8.98 7.98
C LEU A 245 -4.89 -9.76 8.82
N LYS A 246 -3.79 -9.13 9.18
CA LYS A 246 -2.71 -9.69 10.00
C LYS A 246 -2.62 -8.96 11.33
N SER A 247 -2.05 -9.58 12.34
CA SER A 247 -1.72 -8.90 13.58
C SER A 247 -0.33 -9.31 14.04
N HIS A 248 0.58 -8.36 14.07
CA HIS A 248 1.99 -8.58 14.37
C HIS A 248 2.38 -8.15 15.79
N ASN A 249 1.52 -7.39 16.47
CA ASN A 249 1.84 -6.81 17.76
C ASN A 249 0.85 -7.25 18.83
N ARG A 250 1.36 -7.81 19.95
CA ARG A 250 0.50 -8.12 21.11
C ARG A 250 -0.13 -6.85 21.65
N GLY A 251 -1.47 -6.91 21.88
CA GLY A 251 -2.26 -5.78 22.34
C GLY A 251 -2.63 -4.75 21.27
N ALA A 252 -2.17 -4.92 20.03
CA ALA A 252 -2.68 -4.18 18.89
C ALA A 252 -3.85 -4.91 18.24
N TRP A 253 -4.68 -4.18 17.50
CA TRP A 253 -5.88 -4.70 16.88
C TRP A 253 -6.09 -4.12 15.49
N ASN A 254 -6.51 -4.97 14.57
CA ASN A 254 -7.31 -4.46 13.45
C ASN A 254 -8.70 -4.13 13.99
N ASP A 255 -9.08 -2.88 13.99
CA ASP A 255 -10.31 -2.40 14.62
C ASP A 255 -11.08 -1.45 13.70
N ARG A 256 -12.38 -1.67 13.55
CA ARG A 256 -13.26 -0.93 12.63
C ARG A 256 -12.77 -1.01 11.19
N VAL A 257 -12.72 -2.23 10.66
CA VAL A 257 -12.37 -2.53 9.28
C VAL A 257 -13.64 -2.84 8.49
N SER A 258 -13.85 -2.14 7.40
CA SER A 258 -14.95 -2.38 6.46
C SER A 258 -14.41 -2.76 5.09
N ILE A 259 -14.85 -3.90 4.58
CA ILE A 259 -14.52 -4.40 3.22
C ILE A 259 -15.83 -4.56 2.47
N SER A 260 -16.03 -3.84 1.37
CA SER A 260 -17.31 -3.87 0.66
C SER A 260 -17.20 -3.71 -0.85
N ASN A 261 -18.16 -4.27 -1.58
CA ASN A 261 -18.28 -4.12 -3.03
C ASN A 261 -17.00 -4.52 -3.80
N CYS A 262 -16.27 -5.53 -3.32
CA CYS A 262 -15.03 -5.96 -3.94
C CYS A 262 -15.23 -7.22 -4.80
N HIS A 263 -14.43 -7.32 -5.86
CA HIS A 263 -14.30 -8.54 -6.65
C HIS A 263 -12.88 -9.09 -6.47
N ILE A 264 -12.77 -10.34 -6.01
CA ILE A 264 -11.48 -10.92 -5.61
C ILE A 264 -11.25 -12.25 -6.33
N ILE A 265 -10.08 -12.38 -6.93
CA ILE A 265 -9.50 -13.60 -7.46
C ILE A 265 -8.20 -13.85 -6.71
N SER A 266 -7.96 -15.07 -6.23
CA SER A 266 -6.77 -15.37 -5.42
C SER A 266 -6.28 -16.79 -5.66
N SER A 267 -4.97 -16.97 -5.75
CA SER A 267 -4.39 -18.32 -5.75
C SER A 267 -4.24 -18.93 -4.34
N ALA A 268 -4.67 -18.19 -3.31
CA ALA A 268 -4.75 -18.67 -1.94
C ALA A 268 -6.15 -18.39 -1.35
N SER A 269 -6.29 -17.51 -0.39
CA SER A 269 -7.59 -17.14 0.20
C SER A 269 -8.03 -15.77 -0.28
N ALA A 270 -9.30 -15.60 -0.68
CA ALA A 270 -9.76 -14.29 -1.14
C ALA A 270 -9.79 -13.26 -0.01
N ILE A 271 -10.33 -13.61 1.16
CA ILE A 271 -10.22 -12.81 2.38
C ILE A 271 -9.69 -13.69 3.51
N LYS A 272 -8.69 -13.20 4.23
CA LYS A 272 -8.04 -13.96 5.28
C LYS A 272 -7.78 -13.12 6.52
N PHE A 273 -7.95 -13.73 7.69
CA PHE A 273 -7.47 -13.27 8.98
C PHE A 273 -6.30 -14.16 9.37
N GLY A 274 -5.14 -13.59 9.65
CA GLY A 274 -3.91 -14.36 9.94
C GLY A 274 -3.07 -14.55 8.66
N THR A 275 -2.08 -15.47 8.62
CA THR A 275 -1.69 -16.41 9.70
C THR A 275 -1.19 -15.69 10.96
N GLU A 276 -0.36 -14.63 10.80
CA GLU A 276 0.13 -13.82 11.92
C GLU A 276 -1.04 -13.19 12.67
N SER A 277 -1.20 -13.60 13.93
CA SER A 277 -2.36 -13.28 14.75
C SER A 277 -2.00 -13.10 16.22
N LEU A 278 -1.00 -12.23 16.51
CA LEU A 278 -0.49 -11.98 17.86
C LEU A 278 -1.38 -11.06 18.71
N GLY A 279 -2.06 -10.11 18.09
CA GLY A 279 -2.98 -9.17 18.75
C GLY A 279 -4.44 -9.58 18.58
N GLY A 280 -5.20 -8.87 17.71
CA GLY A 280 -6.59 -9.22 17.51
C GLY A 280 -7.28 -8.59 16.32
N PHE A 281 -8.52 -9.01 16.10
CA PHE A 281 -9.40 -8.53 15.04
C PHE A 281 -10.77 -8.22 15.62
N LYS A 282 -11.25 -6.98 15.51
CA LYS A 282 -12.56 -6.62 16.02
C LYS A 282 -13.29 -5.58 15.17
N ASN A 283 -14.62 -5.63 15.28
CA ASN A 283 -15.49 -4.72 14.54
C ASN A 283 -15.21 -4.75 13.03
N VAL A 284 -15.17 -5.95 12.45
CA VAL A 284 -14.89 -6.16 11.03
C VAL A 284 -16.18 -6.44 10.30
N THR A 285 -16.45 -5.69 9.25
CA THR A 285 -17.61 -5.90 8.37
C THR A 285 -17.15 -6.25 6.97
N ILE A 286 -17.67 -7.34 6.42
CA ILE A 286 -17.42 -7.83 5.06
C ILE A 286 -18.77 -7.93 4.37
N ASP A 287 -19.01 -7.13 3.33
CA ASP A 287 -20.31 -7.07 2.67
C ASP A 287 -20.20 -6.92 1.15
N ASN A 288 -21.11 -7.59 0.43
CA ASN A 288 -21.21 -7.56 -1.01
C ASN A 288 -19.88 -7.88 -1.72
N ILE A 289 -19.37 -9.08 -1.49
CA ILE A 289 -18.11 -9.56 -2.05
C ILE A 289 -18.38 -10.61 -3.13
N ARG A 290 -17.78 -10.43 -4.29
CA ARG A 290 -17.73 -11.44 -5.35
C ARG A 290 -16.36 -12.10 -5.37
N ILE A 291 -16.33 -13.41 -5.24
CA ILE A 291 -15.10 -14.20 -5.21
C ILE A 291 -15.16 -15.19 -6.36
N LYS A 292 -14.08 -15.25 -7.13
CA LYS A 292 -13.95 -16.17 -8.24
C LYS A 292 -12.56 -16.83 -8.24
N ASP A 293 -12.53 -18.14 -8.60
CA ASP A 293 -11.28 -18.87 -8.81
C ASP A 293 -10.30 -18.79 -7.64
N THR A 294 -10.75 -19.02 -6.39
CA THR A 294 -9.89 -19.16 -5.22
C THR A 294 -9.38 -20.58 -5.06
N PHE A 295 -8.10 -20.73 -4.74
CA PHE A 295 -7.49 -22.05 -4.60
C PHE A 295 -7.67 -22.65 -3.20
N ARG A 296 -7.63 -21.86 -2.13
CA ARG A 296 -7.75 -22.35 -0.74
C ARG A 296 -9.14 -22.09 -0.16
N SER A 297 -9.49 -20.86 0.08
CA SER A 297 -10.76 -20.52 0.71
C SER A 297 -11.31 -19.17 0.26
N ALA A 298 -12.62 -19.06 0.20
CA ALA A 298 -13.31 -17.79 -0.01
C ALA A 298 -13.03 -16.84 1.16
N ILE A 299 -13.21 -17.32 2.39
CA ILE A 299 -12.91 -16.59 3.62
C ILE A 299 -12.23 -17.56 4.60
N ALA A 300 -11.06 -17.17 5.13
CA ALA A 300 -10.36 -17.87 6.17
C ALA A 300 -10.28 -16.99 7.43
N ILE A 301 -10.69 -17.51 8.57
CA ILE A 301 -10.58 -16.82 9.87
C ILE A 301 -9.71 -17.67 10.78
N GLU A 302 -8.47 -17.22 10.97
CA GLU A 302 -7.42 -17.98 11.67
C GLU A 302 -6.92 -17.18 12.88
N SER A 303 -6.73 -17.87 14.01
CA SER A 303 -6.08 -17.35 15.21
C SER A 303 -4.98 -18.34 15.63
N VAL A 304 -3.86 -18.30 14.91
CA VAL A 304 -2.75 -19.24 15.08
C VAL A 304 -1.88 -18.88 16.30
N ASP A 305 -1.72 -17.58 16.56
CA ASP A 305 -0.87 -17.05 17.63
C ASP A 305 -1.66 -16.59 18.85
N GLY A 306 -2.96 -16.88 18.89
CA GLY A 306 -3.85 -16.60 20.03
C GLY A 306 -4.57 -15.26 19.96
N ALA A 307 -4.80 -14.70 18.76
CA ALA A 307 -5.61 -13.49 18.59
C ALA A 307 -7.02 -13.66 19.12
N GLU A 308 -7.54 -12.61 19.73
CA GLU A 308 -8.98 -12.48 20.01
C GLU A 308 -9.70 -11.99 18.74
N ILE A 309 -10.87 -12.58 18.47
CA ILE A 309 -11.69 -12.23 17.30
C ILE A 309 -13.07 -11.86 17.80
N GLU A 310 -13.45 -10.59 17.62
CA GLU A 310 -14.70 -10.04 18.16
C GLU A 310 -15.51 -9.31 17.09
N ASN A 311 -16.82 -9.45 17.11
CA ASN A 311 -17.76 -8.70 16.28
C ASN A 311 -17.36 -8.67 14.79
N VAL A 312 -17.26 -9.85 14.18
CA VAL A 312 -17.05 -10.02 12.74
C VAL A 312 -18.38 -10.29 12.08
N GLN A 313 -18.75 -9.48 11.11
CA GLN A 313 -19.99 -9.60 10.34
C GLN A 313 -19.65 -9.87 8.87
N VAL A 314 -20.25 -10.91 8.32
CA VAL A 314 -20.10 -11.30 6.92
C VAL A 314 -21.47 -11.41 6.27
N SER A 315 -21.70 -10.68 5.21
CA SER A 315 -22.97 -10.68 4.48
C SER A 315 -22.75 -10.58 2.97
N ASN A 316 -23.73 -11.05 2.21
CA ASN A 316 -23.79 -10.91 0.75
C ASN A 316 -22.52 -11.36 0.01
N VAL A 317 -21.94 -12.51 0.40
CA VAL A 317 -20.77 -13.09 -0.24
C VAL A 317 -21.20 -14.10 -1.28
N HIS A 318 -20.75 -13.92 -2.51
CA HIS A 318 -20.98 -14.83 -3.62
C HIS A 318 -19.63 -15.37 -4.11
N ALA A 319 -19.41 -16.67 -3.90
CA ALA A 319 -18.17 -17.36 -4.31
C ALA A 319 -18.47 -18.45 -5.32
N VAL A 320 -17.70 -18.46 -6.41
CA VAL A 320 -17.74 -19.49 -7.48
C VAL A 320 -16.32 -19.88 -7.87
N ASN A 321 -16.11 -21.16 -8.12
CA ASN A 321 -14.89 -21.74 -8.67
C ASN A 321 -15.21 -22.44 -9.98
#